data_6d403e6afd22c7f85d54c92d30d28b63
#
_entry.id   6d403e6afd22c7f85d54c92d30d28b63
#
_cell.length_a   1.000
_cell.length_b   1.000
_cell.length_c   1.000
_cell.angle_alpha   90.00
_cell.angle_beta   90.00
_cell.angle_gamma   90.00
#
_symmetry.space_group_name_H-M   'P 1'
#
loop_
_entity.id
_entity.type
_entity.pdbx_description
1 polymer ?
#
loop_
_entity_poly.entity_id
_entity_poly.type
_entity_poly.pdbx_seq_one_letter_code
_entity_poly.pdbx_strand_id
1 'polypeptide(L)'
;LNAIEDWGTYHFLDIGEAALGVGIAYDWLYDEWTKDEKKAIEESVLKKCFATSKKVFAGKDSWMKGDFNWNQVCHGGLSVAALAIYNTYPEEAKFIIERAAECVPYAAKVYEPDGAYPEGASYWEYGTTFQVLLIEAMRSAFGHCYGLNEYEGFMESADFRIQLNGNIGLEYGYSDYHRGYYNEPVMMWYAKELGRSDLQQNELEKIERLLDNPTKISRLSFFDLLWWSPIKTDGSNVKGNLRCWQANGKMPIAFMRTDRYHNHAYVGFKGGTPYHSHGHQDSGSFIYESQGVRWALDLGTESYDKMRKAQLDLWNYEQNSSRWTAFRTSAEAHNLARIDSDP
;
A
#
# COMPACT_ATOMS: atom_id res chain seq x y z
N LEU A 1 20.92 15.90 2.83
CA LEU A 1 19.81 16.61 2.17
C LEU A 1 20.32 17.68 1.20
N ASN A 2 21.23 18.54 1.62
CA ASN A 2 21.70 19.65 0.79
C ASN A 2 22.60 19.20 -0.38
N ALA A 3 23.31 18.08 -0.25
CA ALA A 3 24.17 17.54 -1.30
C ALA A 3 23.38 16.90 -2.46
N ILE A 4 22.11 16.59 -2.27
CA ILE A 4 21.24 16.05 -3.30
C ILE A 4 20.56 17.23 -3.99
N GLU A 5 20.81 17.42 -5.27
CA GLU A 5 20.28 18.56 -6.03
C GLU A 5 18.75 18.49 -6.16
N ASP A 6 18.21 17.30 -6.38
CA ASP A 6 16.82 17.01 -6.69
C ASP A 6 16.36 15.75 -5.93
N TRP A 7 15.13 15.72 -5.42
CA TRP A 7 14.56 14.57 -4.72
C TRP A 7 13.84 13.59 -5.66
N GLY A 8 14.04 13.67 -6.97
CA GLY A 8 13.45 12.76 -7.95
C GLY A 8 12.24 13.35 -8.68
N THR A 9 12.39 14.55 -9.26
CA THR A 9 11.31 15.26 -9.97
C THR A 9 10.71 14.49 -11.14
N TYR A 10 11.44 13.55 -11.74
CA TYR A 10 10.98 12.69 -12.81
C TYR A 10 10.17 11.47 -12.32
N HIS A 11 10.26 11.13 -11.02
CA HIS A 11 9.53 10.02 -10.40
C HIS A 11 9.00 10.48 -9.03
N PHE A 12 7.83 11.08 -9.02
CA PHE A 12 7.35 11.87 -7.88
C PHE A 12 7.15 11.05 -6.59
N LEU A 13 7.08 9.72 -6.65
CA LEU A 13 7.12 8.85 -5.46
C LEU A 13 8.37 9.11 -4.62
N ASP A 14 9.53 9.38 -5.25
CA ASP A 14 10.78 9.63 -4.54
C ASP A 14 10.68 10.88 -3.67
N ILE A 15 9.94 11.89 -4.13
CA ILE A 15 9.65 13.10 -3.35
C ILE A 15 8.72 12.78 -2.17
N GLY A 16 7.66 11.99 -2.40
CA GLY A 16 6.74 11.58 -1.34
C GLY A 16 7.45 10.79 -0.23
N GLU A 17 8.29 9.85 -0.61
CA GLU A 17 9.11 9.06 0.30
C GLU A 17 10.13 9.89 1.08
N ALA A 18 10.87 10.76 0.38
CA ALA A 18 11.84 11.65 1.01
C ALA A 18 11.15 12.63 1.98
N ALA A 19 10.00 13.16 1.59
CA ALA A 19 9.19 14.05 2.42
C ALA A 19 8.75 13.38 3.72
N LEU A 20 8.26 12.13 3.65
CA LEU A 20 7.91 11.34 4.84
C LEU A 20 9.11 11.19 5.78
N GLY A 21 10.23 10.68 5.26
CA GLY A 21 11.41 10.42 6.09
C GLY A 21 11.99 11.68 6.71
N VAL A 22 12.05 12.78 5.93
CA VAL A 22 12.54 14.08 6.42
C VAL A 22 11.59 14.68 7.45
N GLY A 23 10.27 14.62 7.20
CA GLY A 23 9.26 15.15 8.12
C GLY A 23 9.31 14.45 9.47
N ILE A 24 9.33 13.12 9.49
CA ILE A 24 9.46 12.34 10.73
C ILE A 24 10.76 12.66 11.45
N ALA A 25 11.89 12.66 10.75
CA ALA A 25 13.18 12.92 11.37
C ALA A 25 13.26 14.34 11.94
N TYR A 26 12.71 15.33 11.23
CA TYR A 26 12.68 16.72 11.68
C TYR A 26 11.85 16.88 12.95
N ASP A 27 10.65 16.30 12.99
CA ASP A 27 9.73 16.40 14.12
C ASP A 27 10.25 15.65 15.35
N TRP A 28 10.63 14.38 15.20
CA TRP A 28 11.03 13.53 16.32
C TRP A 28 12.36 13.93 16.97
N LEU A 29 13.27 14.50 16.17
CA LEU A 29 14.57 14.97 16.65
C LEU A 29 14.61 16.50 16.77
N TYR A 30 13.42 17.14 16.87
CA TYR A 30 13.35 18.59 16.80
C TYR A 30 14.27 19.30 17.82
N ASP A 31 14.33 18.83 19.04
CA ASP A 31 15.13 19.44 20.10
C ASP A 31 16.65 19.18 19.95
N GLU A 32 17.02 18.17 19.17
CA GLU A 32 18.41 17.81 18.89
C GLU A 32 19.03 18.65 17.75
N TRP A 33 18.19 19.20 16.84
CA TRP A 33 18.66 20.01 15.72
C TRP A 33 19.09 21.39 16.20
N THR A 34 20.28 21.85 15.77
CA THR A 34 20.70 23.24 15.88
C THR A 34 19.81 24.15 15.01
N LYS A 35 19.82 25.46 15.29
CA LYS A 35 19.07 26.44 14.48
C LYS A 35 19.44 26.42 13.00
N ASP A 36 20.74 26.26 12.69
CA ASP A 36 21.22 26.23 11.31
C ASP A 36 20.80 24.94 10.60
N GLU A 37 20.82 23.79 11.30
CA GLU A 37 20.32 22.52 10.76
C GLU A 37 18.83 22.56 10.51
N LYS A 38 18.01 23.07 11.46
CA LYS A 38 16.57 23.27 11.25
C LYS A 38 16.31 24.07 9.99
N LYS A 39 16.97 25.23 9.87
CA LYS A 39 16.83 26.10 8.71
C LYS A 39 17.22 25.39 7.41
N ALA A 40 18.31 24.63 7.41
CA ALA A 40 18.78 23.91 6.23
C ALA A 40 17.78 22.78 5.80
N ILE A 41 17.17 22.10 6.77
CA ILE A 41 16.13 21.09 6.51
C ILE A 41 14.87 21.76 5.94
N GLU A 42 14.37 22.80 6.59
CA GLU A 42 13.19 23.56 6.18
C GLU A 42 13.34 24.12 4.76
N GLU A 43 14.48 24.76 4.45
CA GLU A 43 14.78 25.28 3.11
C GLU A 43 14.82 24.16 2.06
N SER A 44 15.32 22.96 2.41
CA SER A 44 15.32 21.81 1.52
C SER A 44 13.91 21.32 1.24
N VAL A 45 13.05 21.23 2.27
CA VAL A 45 11.63 20.87 2.11
C VAL A 45 10.91 21.89 1.23
N LEU A 46 11.09 23.18 1.48
CA LEU A 46 10.45 24.22 0.68
C LEU A 46 10.89 24.18 -0.79
N LYS A 47 12.18 24.07 -1.04
CA LYS A 47 12.76 24.18 -2.39
C LYS A 47 12.60 22.90 -3.21
N LYS A 48 12.91 21.73 -2.60
CA LYS A 48 13.02 20.45 -3.33
C LYS A 48 11.70 19.66 -3.30
N CYS A 49 10.87 19.90 -2.30
CA CYS A 49 9.60 19.22 -2.11
C CYS A 49 8.43 20.13 -2.51
N PHE A 50 8.14 21.20 -1.76
CA PHE A 50 6.93 22.00 -1.96
C PHE A 50 6.93 22.82 -3.26
N ALA A 51 8.06 23.41 -3.65
CA ALA A 51 8.13 24.16 -4.92
C ALA A 51 7.92 23.23 -6.13
N THR A 52 8.43 21.99 -6.05
CA THR A 52 8.20 20.97 -7.08
C THR A 52 6.74 20.51 -7.07
N SER A 53 6.16 20.26 -5.88
CA SER A 53 4.75 19.89 -5.74
C SER A 53 3.80 20.94 -6.30
N LYS A 54 4.07 22.23 -6.07
CA LYS A 54 3.27 23.34 -6.64
C LYS A 54 3.27 23.31 -8.18
N LYS A 55 4.40 22.97 -8.82
CA LYS A 55 4.47 22.83 -10.28
C LYS A 55 3.66 21.65 -10.79
N VAL A 56 3.78 20.51 -10.14
CA VAL A 56 3.01 19.28 -10.44
C VAL A 56 1.52 19.54 -10.28
N PHE A 57 1.11 20.17 -9.20
CA PHE A 57 -0.29 20.51 -8.94
C PHE A 57 -0.87 21.49 -9.98
N ALA A 58 -0.06 22.38 -10.51
CA ALA A 58 -0.47 23.24 -11.63
C ALA A 58 -0.58 22.50 -12.96
N GLY A 59 0.26 21.47 -13.17
CA GLY A 59 0.30 20.64 -14.38
C GLY A 59 -0.81 19.57 -14.46
N LYS A 60 -1.51 19.29 -13.37
CA LYS A 60 -2.58 18.27 -13.27
C LYS A 60 -2.08 16.85 -13.58
N ASP A 61 -0.97 16.43 -12.98
CA ASP A 61 -0.46 15.07 -13.10
C ASP A 61 -1.53 14.03 -12.70
N SER A 62 -1.55 12.91 -13.40
CA SER A 62 -2.59 11.88 -13.28
C SER A 62 -2.70 11.28 -11.87
N TRP A 63 -1.58 11.21 -11.13
CA TRP A 63 -1.57 10.63 -9.79
C TRP A 63 -2.29 11.49 -8.75
N MET A 64 -2.41 12.80 -8.96
CA MET A 64 -3.00 13.71 -7.97
C MET A 64 -4.43 13.33 -7.57
N LYS A 65 -5.24 12.96 -8.56
CA LYS A 65 -6.61 12.48 -8.37
C LYS A 65 -6.76 11.03 -8.85
N GLY A 66 -5.67 10.29 -8.86
CA GLY A 66 -5.64 8.88 -9.23
C GLY A 66 -6.25 8.00 -8.13
N ASP A 67 -6.85 6.91 -8.55
CA ASP A 67 -7.41 5.87 -7.70
C ASP A 67 -6.42 4.72 -7.49
N PHE A 68 -5.16 5.06 -7.25
CA PHE A 68 -4.05 4.13 -7.08
C PHE A 68 -3.01 4.67 -6.08
N ASN A 69 -2.10 3.80 -5.66
CA ASN A 69 -1.15 4.03 -4.54
C ASN A 69 -0.38 5.35 -4.59
N TRP A 70 0.01 5.87 -5.77
CA TRP A 70 0.76 7.13 -5.89
C TRP A 70 0.05 8.30 -5.22
N ASN A 71 -1.27 8.38 -5.35
CA ASN A 71 -2.05 9.43 -4.69
C ASN A 71 -1.80 9.40 -3.17
N GLN A 72 -1.95 8.24 -2.55
CA GLN A 72 -1.79 8.07 -1.10
C GLN A 72 -0.35 8.33 -0.66
N VAL A 73 0.62 7.78 -1.38
CA VAL A 73 2.05 7.91 -1.04
C VAL A 73 2.51 9.37 -1.17
N CYS A 74 2.23 10.01 -2.29
CA CYS A 74 2.67 11.38 -2.52
C CYS A 74 1.99 12.36 -1.55
N HIS A 75 0.65 12.32 -1.45
CA HIS A 75 -0.06 13.23 -0.54
C HIS A 75 0.23 12.93 0.94
N GLY A 76 0.37 11.67 1.32
CA GLY A 76 0.72 11.28 2.68
C GLY A 76 2.09 11.80 3.09
N GLY A 77 3.12 11.50 2.29
CA GLY A 77 4.49 11.94 2.58
C GLY A 77 4.64 13.46 2.59
N LEU A 78 4.08 14.15 1.59
CA LEU A 78 4.08 15.62 1.54
C LEU A 78 3.43 16.25 2.76
N SER A 79 2.30 15.70 3.22
CA SER A 79 1.56 16.25 4.36
C SER A 79 2.30 16.06 5.68
N VAL A 80 2.98 14.93 5.87
CA VAL A 80 3.82 14.72 7.06
C VAL A 80 4.95 15.77 7.12
N ALA A 81 5.64 16.03 6.00
CA ALA A 81 6.64 17.09 5.95
C ALA A 81 6.03 18.48 6.17
N ALA A 82 4.82 18.72 5.64
CA ALA A 82 4.12 20.00 5.82
C ALA A 82 3.77 20.25 7.29
N LEU A 83 3.23 19.24 7.98
CA LEU A 83 2.92 19.34 9.41
C LEU A 83 4.17 19.56 10.24
N ALA A 84 5.29 18.90 9.93
CA ALA A 84 6.54 19.05 10.65
C ALA A 84 7.11 20.48 10.63
N ILE A 85 6.93 21.22 9.53
CA ILE A 85 7.43 22.61 9.39
C ILE A 85 6.32 23.68 9.49
N TYR A 86 5.10 23.29 9.90
CA TYR A 86 3.93 24.14 9.90
C TYR A 86 4.13 25.43 10.70
N ASN A 87 4.77 25.36 11.86
CA ASN A 87 5.00 26.51 12.73
C ASN A 87 5.89 27.59 12.10
N THR A 88 6.82 27.19 11.23
CA THR A 88 7.74 28.12 10.57
C THR A 88 7.18 28.62 9.25
N TYR A 89 6.47 27.78 8.49
CA TYR A 89 5.95 28.06 7.15
C TYR A 89 4.48 27.66 6.99
N PRO A 90 3.57 28.34 7.72
CA PRO A 90 2.16 27.93 7.78
C PRO A 90 1.44 28.01 6.42
N GLU A 91 1.72 28.99 5.59
CA GLU A 91 1.00 29.17 4.32
C GLU A 91 1.40 28.09 3.29
N GLU A 92 2.70 27.76 3.22
CA GLU A 92 3.21 26.70 2.36
C GLU A 92 2.71 25.33 2.81
N ALA A 93 2.75 25.07 4.11
CA ALA A 93 2.28 23.82 4.72
C ALA A 93 0.77 23.64 4.53
N LYS A 94 -0.02 24.69 4.80
CA LYS A 94 -1.46 24.72 4.58
C LYS A 94 -1.83 24.36 3.15
N PHE A 95 -1.14 24.94 2.16
CA PHE A 95 -1.38 24.65 0.75
C PHE A 95 -1.21 23.16 0.44
N ILE A 96 -0.18 22.50 0.98
CA ILE A 96 0.06 21.07 0.78
C ILE A 96 -1.04 20.23 1.45
N ILE A 97 -1.39 20.55 2.69
CA ILE A 97 -2.40 19.81 3.47
C ILE A 97 -3.78 19.93 2.81
N GLU A 98 -4.15 21.11 2.34
CA GLU A 98 -5.43 21.31 1.63
C GLU A 98 -5.48 20.52 0.33
N ARG A 99 -4.38 20.41 -0.40
CA ARG A 99 -4.31 19.55 -1.60
C ARG A 99 -4.48 18.06 -1.26
N ALA A 100 -3.86 17.61 -0.18
CA ALA A 100 -4.06 16.24 0.29
C ALA A 100 -5.53 15.99 0.68
N ALA A 101 -6.14 16.89 1.42
CA ALA A 101 -7.54 16.79 1.81
C ALA A 101 -8.51 16.76 0.59
N GLU A 102 -8.18 17.50 -0.49
CA GLU A 102 -8.96 17.46 -1.74
C GLU A 102 -8.74 16.16 -2.52
N CYS A 103 -7.54 15.62 -2.53
CA CYS A 103 -7.12 14.61 -3.50
C CYS A 103 -7.10 13.16 -2.96
N VAL A 104 -6.78 12.95 -1.69
CA VAL A 104 -6.77 11.61 -1.06
C VAL A 104 -8.11 10.88 -1.18
N PRO A 105 -9.27 11.56 -1.11
CA PRO A 105 -10.56 10.92 -1.32
C PRO A 105 -10.72 10.15 -2.64
N TYR A 106 -9.97 10.51 -3.68
CA TYR A 106 -10.02 9.77 -4.96
C TYR A 106 -9.40 8.38 -4.85
N ALA A 107 -8.26 8.27 -4.14
CA ALA A 107 -7.64 6.98 -3.87
C ALA A 107 -8.41 6.18 -2.80
N ALA A 108 -8.99 6.87 -1.82
CA ALA A 108 -9.76 6.19 -0.77
C ALA A 108 -10.99 5.45 -1.30
N LYS A 109 -11.59 5.90 -2.41
CA LYS A 109 -12.70 5.20 -3.07
C LYS A 109 -12.34 3.83 -3.63
N VAL A 110 -11.07 3.50 -3.79
CA VAL A 110 -10.65 2.20 -4.31
C VAL A 110 -11.00 1.05 -3.38
N TYR A 111 -11.16 1.33 -2.09
CA TYR A 111 -11.54 0.34 -1.08
C TYR A 111 -13.04 -0.02 -1.10
N GLU A 112 -13.88 0.82 -1.73
CA GLU A 112 -15.33 0.59 -1.79
C GLU A 112 -15.70 -0.71 -2.52
N PRO A 113 -16.78 -1.43 -2.08
CA PRO A 113 -17.51 -1.19 -0.85
C PRO A 113 -16.95 -1.96 0.37
N ASP A 114 -16.09 -2.93 0.18
CA ASP A 114 -15.77 -3.98 1.17
C ASP A 114 -14.26 -4.28 1.30
N GLY A 115 -13.42 -3.35 0.89
CA GLY A 115 -12.00 -3.29 1.25
C GLY A 115 -11.04 -3.98 0.30
N ALA A 116 -11.50 -4.61 -0.79
CA ALA A 116 -10.58 -5.20 -1.78
C ALA A 116 -9.77 -4.12 -2.51
N TYR A 117 -8.47 -4.36 -2.65
CA TYR A 117 -7.56 -3.41 -3.28
C TYR A 117 -7.10 -3.90 -4.65
N PRO A 118 -7.40 -3.18 -5.75
CA PRO A 118 -7.17 -3.66 -7.11
C PRO A 118 -5.70 -3.96 -7.43
N GLU A 119 -4.78 -3.16 -6.92
CA GLU A 119 -3.35 -3.29 -7.22
C GLU A 119 -2.66 -4.45 -6.46
N GLY A 120 -3.41 -5.21 -5.62
CA GLY A 120 -2.88 -6.35 -4.88
C GLY A 120 -2.19 -5.98 -3.56
N ALA A 121 -1.63 -7.03 -2.89
CA ALA A 121 -1.11 -6.93 -1.53
C ALA A 121 0.00 -5.90 -1.36
N SER A 122 0.98 -5.89 -2.27
CA SER A 122 2.16 -5.01 -2.15
C SER A 122 1.80 -3.53 -2.23
N TYR A 123 0.89 -3.17 -3.12
CA TYR A 123 0.45 -1.78 -3.28
C TYR A 123 -0.62 -1.37 -2.27
N TRP A 124 -1.42 -2.33 -1.78
CA TRP A 124 -2.26 -2.10 -0.61
C TRP A 124 -1.40 -1.70 0.59
N GLU A 125 -0.38 -2.47 0.91
CA GLU A 125 0.53 -2.16 2.01
C GLU A 125 1.15 -0.77 1.82
N TYR A 126 1.67 -0.49 0.62
CA TYR A 126 2.36 0.75 0.31
C TYR A 126 1.43 1.98 0.43
N GLY A 127 0.33 2.00 -0.33
CA GLY A 127 -0.60 3.13 -0.33
C GLY A 127 -1.31 3.32 1.01
N THR A 128 -1.80 2.21 1.61
CA THR A 128 -2.52 2.24 2.88
C THR A 128 -1.63 2.71 4.03
N THR A 129 -0.37 2.29 4.07
CA THR A 129 0.58 2.75 5.09
C THR A 129 0.75 4.27 5.05
N PHE A 130 0.93 4.86 3.88
CA PHE A 130 1.08 6.31 3.76
C PHE A 130 -0.22 7.06 4.09
N GLN A 131 -1.39 6.51 3.78
CA GLN A 131 -2.66 7.10 4.21
C GLN A 131 -2.81 7.03 5.74
N VAL A 132 -2.45 5.92 6.37
CA VAL A 132 -2.47 5.78 7.84
C VAL A 132 -1.49 6.75 8.50
N LEU A 133 -0.29 6.93 7.94
CA LEU A 133 0.67 7.91 8.43
C LEU A 133 0.13 9.35 8.34
N LEU A 134 -0.59 9.67 7.27
CA LEU A 134 -1.30 10.95 7.16
C LEU A 134 -2.39 11.07 8.24
N ILE A 135 -3.20 10.03 8.45
CA ILE A 135 -4.25 10.00 9.48
C ILE A 135 -3.64 10.27 10.85
N GLU A 136 -2.58 9.56 11.23
CA GLU A 136 -1.93 9.71 12.53
C GLU A 136 -1.25 11.08 12.69
N ALA A 137 -0.59 11.59 11.64
CA ALA A 137 0.00 12.92 11.66
C ALA A 137 -1.06 14.02 11.85
N MET A 138 -2.22 13.90 11.19
CA MET A 138 -3.35 14.82 11.36
C MET A 138 -3.95 14.72 12.76
N ARG A 139 -4.12 13.51 13.29
CA ARG A 139 -4.59 13.29 14.67
C ARG A 139 -3.64 13.91 15.69
N SER A 140 -2.32 13.73 15.49
CA SER A 140 -1.31 14.32 16.38
C SER A 140 -1.33 15.84 16.35
N ALA A 141 -1.43 16.45 15.17
CA ALA A 141 -1.38 17.89 15.00
C ALA A 141 -2.69 18.62 15.38
N PHE A 142 -3.83 18.02 15.07
CA PHE A 142 -5.14 18.69 15.17
C PHE A 142 -6.14 17.99 16.08
N GLY A 143 -5.81 16.84 16.66
CA GLY A 143 -6.70 16.03 17.49
C GLY A 143 -7.72 15.19 16.71
N HIS A 144 -7.76 15.29 15.37
CA HIS A 144 -8.66 14.54 14.50
C HIS A 144 -8.09 14.42 13.07
N CYS A 145 -8.60 13.45 12.31
CA CYS A 145 -8.13 13.16 10.93
C CYS A 145 -9.14 13.55 9.84
N TYR A 146 -10.16 14.35 10.16
CA TYR A 146 -11.15 14.85 9.20
C TYR A 146 -11.85 13.75 8.38
N GLY A 147 -12.12 12.59 9.00
CA GLY A 147 -12.80 11.48 8.35
C GLY A 147 -11.96 10.67 7.35
N LEU A 148 -10.65 10.86 7.30
CA LEU A 148 -9.77 10.11 6.37
C LEU A 148 -9.76 8.59 6.61
N ASN A 149 -10.20 8.12 7.76
CA ASN A 149 -10.37 6.71 8.11
C ASN A 149 -11.82 6.20 7.96
N GLU A 150 -12.75 7.06 7.56
CA GLU A 150 -14.20 6.76 7.52
C GLU A 150 -14.70 6.44 6.11
N TYR A 151 -13.80 6.38 5.11
CA TYR A 151 -14.16 5.97 3.76
C TYR A 151 -14.63 4.52 3.74
N GLU A 152 -15.71 4.27 3.00
CA GLU A 152 -16.30 2.94 2.83
C GLU A 152 -15.24 1.94 2.36
N GLY A 153 -15.16 0.79 3.01
CA GLY A 153 -14.20 -0.27 2.71
C GLY A 153 -12.78 -0.04 3.27
N PHE A 154 -12.42 1.19 3.72
CA PHE A 154 -11.06 1.44 4.19
C PHE A 154 -10.71 0.60 5.42
N MET A 155 -11.55 0.59 6.44
CA MET A 155 -11.32 -0.21 7.64
C MET A 155 -11.49 -1.72 7.39
N GLU A 156 -12.38 -2.09 6.48
CA GLU A 156 -12.62 -3.48 6.03
C GLU A 156 -11.45 -4.06 5.25
N SER A 157 -10.58 -3.20 4.69
CA SER A 157 -9.41 -3.65 3.92
C SER A 157 -8.41 -4.47 4.73
N ALA A 158 -8.43 -4.39 6.06
CA ALA A 158 -7.70 -5.31 6.93
C ALA A 158 -8.18 -6.76 6.80
N ASP A 159 -9.49 -6.98 6.60
CA ASP A 159 -10.02 -8.31 6.34
C ASP A 159 -9.57 -8.83 4.97
N PHE A 160 -9.62 -7.99 3.94
CA PHE A 160 -9.03 -8.32 2.64
C PHE A 160 -7.57 -8.74 2.79
N ARG A 161 -6.76 -7.93 3.47
CA ARG A 161 -5.32 -8.19 3.61
C ARG A 161 -5.01 -9.52 4.31
N ILE A 162 -5.70 -9.84 5.38
CA ILE A 162 -5.46 -11.09 6.11
C ILE A 162 -5.97 -12.31 5.33
N GLN A 163 -7.00 -12.17 4.49
CA GLN A 163 -7.54 -13.27 3.68
C GLN A 163 -6.66 -13.60 2.47
N LEU A 164 -5.83 -12.68 1.98
CA LEU A 164 -4.83 -12.95 0.94
C LEU A 164 -3.80 -14.01 1.37
N ASN A 165 -3.58 -14.18 2.67
CA ASN A 165 -2.63 -15.16 3.20
C ASN A 165 -3.22 -16.57 3.06
N GLY A 166 -2.54 -17.41 2.27
CA GLY A 166 -2.84 -18.84 2.19
C GLY A 166 -2.40 -19.60 3.45
N ASN A 167 -2.77 -20.87 3.52
CA ASN A 167 -2.51 -21.73 4.67
C ASN A 167 -1.03 -22.13 4.83
N ILE A 168 -0.24 -22.03 3.77
CA ILE A 168 1.20 -22.38 3.78
C ILE A 168 2.11 -21.14 3.92
N GLY A 169 1.54 -19.99 4.27
CA GLY A 169 2.29 -18.75 4.44
C GLY A 169 2.65 -18.03 3.14
N LEU A 170 2.04 -18.42 2.03
CA LEU A 170 2.16 -17.69 0.75
C LEU A 170 0.90 -16.85 0.52
N GLU A 171 1.10 -15.66 -0.05
CA GLU A 171 0.00 -14.77 -0.40
C GLU A 171 -0.58 -15.09 -1.79
N TYR A 172 -1.82 -14.67 -2.04
CA TYR A 172 -2.35 -14.55 -3.40
C TYR A 172 -1.79 -13.27 -4.01
N GLY A 173 -0.72 -13.42 -4.78
CA GLY A 173 0.05 -12.32 -5.32
C GLY A 173 -0.37 -11.96 -6.74
N TYR A 174 -1.62 -11.55 -6.96
CA TYR A 174 -2.10 -11.04 -8.23
C TYR A 174 -1.56 -9.63 -8.52
N SER A 175 -1.76 -9.15 -9.74
CA SER A 175 -1.22 -7.86 -10.24
C SER A 175 0.31 -7.82 -10.14
N ASP A 176 0.92 -6.65 -10.14
CA ASP A 176 2.37 -6.51 -10.00
C ASP A 176 2.85 -6.79 -8.55
N TYR A 177 2.40 -7.90 -7.96
CA TYR A 177 2.80 -8.32 -6.64
C TYR A 177 4.29 -8.62 -6.54
N HIS A 178 4.98 -7.97 -5.62
CA HIS A 178 6.37 -8.23 -5.31
C HIS A 178 6.48 -9.32 -4.24
N ARG A 179 6.99 -10.48 -4.61
CA ARG A 179 7.19 -11.56 -3.67
C ARG A 179 8.20 -11.16 -2.60
N GLY A 180 7.75 -11.09 -1.40
CA GLY A 180 8.57 -10.82 -0.23
C GLY A 180 7.80 -11.23 1.01
N TYR A 181 8.49 -11.65 2.02
CA TYR A 181 7.91 -11.87 3.33
C TYR A 181 8.39 -10.74 4.21
N TYR A 182 7.54 -9.77 4.45
CA TYR A 182 7.81 -8.61 5.28
C TYR A 182 6.74 -8.48 6.35
N ASN A 183 7.08 -7.87 7.48
CA ASN A 183 6.07 -7.35 8.39
C ASN A 183 5.40 -6.10 7.77
N GLU A 184 4.19 -5.85 8.18
CA GLU A 184 3.35 -4.76 7.67
C GLU A 184 2.81 -3.95 8.84
N PRO A 185 3.56 -2.94 9.33
CA PRO A 185 3.20 -2.17 10.51
C PRO A 185 1.78 -1.60 10.49
N VAL A 186 1.26 -1.29 9.29
CA VAL A 186 -0.11 -0.83 9.12
C VAL A 186 -1.15 -1.83 9.65
N MET A 187 -0.86 -3.14 9.65
CA MET A 187 -1.73 -4.15 10.24
C MET A 187 -1.79 -4.03 11.76
N MET A 188 -0.70 -3.59 12.41
CA MET A 188 -0.71 -3.30 13.84
C MET A 188 -1.61 -2.10 14.17
N TRP A 189 -1.62 -1.07 13.30
CA TRP A 189 -2.54 0.06 13.40
C TRP A 189 -4.00 -0.39 13.28
N TYR A 190 -4.34 -1.20 12.26
CA TYR A 190 -5.69 -1.75 12.11
C TYR A 190 -6.10 -2.62 13.30
N ALA A 191 -5.18 -3.42 13.83
CA ALA A 191 -5.43 -4.23 15.02
C ALA A 191 -5.85 -3.36 16.22
N LYS A 192 -5.13 -2.27 16.45
CA LYS A 192 -5.42 -1.29 17.50
C LYS A 192 -6.76 -0.59 17.28
N GLU A 193 -6.98 -0.03 16.08
CA GLU A 193 -8.21 0.73 15.77
C GLU A 193 -9.47 -0.14 15.83
N LEU A 194 -9.39 -1.39 15.40
CA LEU A 194 -10.51 -2.33 15.35
C LEU A 194 -10.65 -3.21 16.60
N GLY A 195 -9.69 -3.15 17.54
CA GLY A 195 -9.65 -4.06 18.69
C GLY A 195 -9.48 -5.54 18.28
N ARG A 196 -8.74 -5.82 17.18
CA ARG A 196 -8.63 -7.11 16.52
C ARG A 196 -7.34 -7.83 16.90
N SER A 197 -7.44 -8.78 17.84
CA SER A 197 -6.28 -9.58 18.30
C SER A 197 -5.73 -10.53 17.23
N ASP A 198 -6.54 -10.99 16.28
CA ASP A 198 -6.10 -11.85 15.18
C ASP A 198 -5.18 -11.12 14.19
N LEU A 199 -5.44 -9.84 13.91
CA LEU A 199 -4.56 -9.01 13.08
C LEU A 199 -3.22 -8.79 13.80
N GLN A 200 -3.28 -8.44 15.08
CA GLN A 200 -2.08 -8.25 15.91
C GLN A 200 -1.23 -9.52 15.97
N GLN A 201 -1.86 -10.67 16.24
CA GLN A 201 -1.17 -11.94 16.33
C GLN A 201 -0.51 -12.32 15.00
N ASN A 202 -1.20 -12.10 13.88
CA ASN A 202 -0.65 -12.37 12.56
C ASN A 202 0.61 -11.54 12.28
N GLU A 203 0.61 -10.27 12.68
CA GLU A 203 1.77 -9.39 12.50
C GLU A 203 2.93 -9.76 13.42
N LEU A 204 2.65 -10.10 14.69
CA LEU A 204 3.68 -10.58 15.63
C LEU A 204 4.34 -11.87 15.13
N GLU A 205 3.58 -12.80 14.57
CA GLU A 205 4.12 -14.04 13.97
C GLU A 205 5.02 -13.76 12.77
N LYS A 206 4.70 -12.75 11.95
CA LYS A 206 5.57 -12.30 10.85
C LYS A 206 6.87 -11.74 11.41
N ILE A 207 6.80 -10.82 12.38
CA ILE A 207 7.98 -10.22 13.03
C ILE A 207 8.86 -11.31 13.61
N GLU A 208 8.30 -12.26 14.37
CA GLU A 208 9.06 -13.37 14.99
C GLU A 208 9.85 -14.17 13.94
N ARG A 209 9.22 -14.54 12.83
CA ARG A 209 9.88 -15.24 11.73
C ARG A 209 10.99 -14.41 11.06
N LEU A 210 10.87 -13.09 11.08
CA LEU A 210 11.84 -12.18 10.48
C LEU A 210 13.02 -11.85 11.38
N LEU A 211 12.95 -12.13 12.68
CA LEU A 211 14.08 -11.95 13.60
C LEU A 211 15.31 -12.76 13.18
N ASP A 212 15.09 -13.93 12.57
CA ASP A 212 16.18 -14.76 12.02
C ASP A 212 16.74 -14.23 10.70
N ASN A 213 16.03 -13.28 10.05
CA ASN A 213 16.46 -12.65 8.79
C ASN A 213 16.13 -11.15 8.76
N PRO A 214 16.87 -10.33 9.52
CA PRO A 214 16.55 -8.90 9.71
C PRO A 214 16.62 -8.07 8.43
N THR A 215 17.24 -8.57 7.36
CA THR A 215 17.28 -7.86 6.06
C THR A 215 15.91 -7.77 5.37
N LYS A 216 14.93 -8.53 5.84
CA LYS A 216 13.55 -8.55 5.34
C LYS A 216 12.55 -7.82 6.25
N ILE A 217 13.02 -7.21 7.33
CA ILE A 217 12.19 -6.37 8.17
C ILE A 217 11.84 -5.08 7.41
N SER A 218 10.57 -4.67 7.45
CA SER A 218 10.13 -3.42 6.84
C SER A 218 10.92 -2.23 7.40
N ARG A 219 11.30 -1.30 6.52
CA ARG A 219 11.94 -0.03 6.93
C ARG A 219 11.09 0.82 7.88
N LEU A 220 9.78 0.55 7.94
CA LEU A 220 8.82 1.22 8.79
C LEU A 220 8.46 0.41 10.05
N SER A 221 9.21 -0.66 10.37
CA SER A 221 8.92 -1.55 11.51
C SER A 221 8.92 -0.86 12.87
N PHE A 222 9.53 0.31 13.01
CA PHE A 222 9.44 1.08 14.25
C PHE A 222 7.98 1.50 14.55
N PHE A 223 7.11 1.58 13.54
CA PHE A 223 5.68 1.81 13.74
C PHE A 223 4.95 0.62 14.36
N ASP A 224 5.47 -0.60 14.26
CA ASP A 224 4.91 -1.74 15.00
C ASP A 224 4.90 -1.47 16.50
N LEU A 225 5.96 -0.84 17.02
CA LEU A 225 6.05 -0.48 18.44
C LEU A 225 5.11 0.67 18.81
N LEU A 226 4.97 1.67 17.94
CA LEU A 226 4.12 2.84 18.17
C LEU A 226 2.62 2.50 18.09
N TRP A 227 2.26 1.57 17.20
CA TRP A 227 0.89 1.15 17.02
C TRP A 227 0.51 -0.07 17.85
N TRP A 228 1.49 -0.74 18.47
CA TRP A 228 1.19 -1.84 19.38
C TRP A 228 0.34 -1.37 20.55
N SER A 229 -0.70 -2.15 20.86
CA SER A 229 -1.58 -1.90 22.01
C SER A 229 -2.03 -3.24 22.60
N PRO A 230 -2.14 -3.39 23.93
CA PRO A 230 -2.66 -4.61 24.51
C PRO A 230 -4.14 -4.78 24.14
N ILE A 231 -4.41 -5.75 23.28
CA ILE A 231 -5.78 -6.09 22.84
C ILE A 231 -6.25 -7.31 23.62
N LYS A 232 -7.47 -7.24 24.17
CA LYS A 232 -8.04 -8.39 24.88
C LYS A 232 -8.36 -9.51 23.91
N THR A 233 -7.87 -10.70 24.20
CA THR A 233 -8.09 -11.92 23.39
C THR A 233 -9.35 -12.67 23.85
N ASP A 234 -10.49 -12.00 23.95
CA ASP A 234 -11.77 -12.65 24.33
C ASP A 234 -12.48 -13.36 23.18
N GLY A 235 -11.89 -13.33 21.99
CA GLY A 235 -12.42 -13.98 20.80
C GLY A 235 -13.62 -13.29 20.15
N SER A 236 -14.11 -12.16 20.72
CA SER A 236 -15.32 -11.50 20.25
C SER A 236 -15.17 -10.84 18.88
N ASN A 237 -13.94 -10.48 18.48
CA ASN A 237 -13.63 -9.73 17.24
C ASN A 237 -12.69 -10.48 16.29
N VAL A 238 -12.64 -11.81 16.32
CA VAL A 238 -11.74 -12.59 15.46
C VAL A 238 -12.46 -12.92 14.14
N LYS A 239 -12.04 -12.29 13.04
CA LYS A 239 -12.53 -12.59 11.67
C LYS A 239 -11.51 -13.33 10.80
N GLY A 240 -10.28 -13.47 11.27
CA GLY A 240 -9.21 -14.13 10.52
C GLY A 240 -9.48 -15.61 10.18
N ASN A 241 -10.41 -16.28 10.88
CA ASN A 241 -10.77 -17.68 10.69
C ASN A 241 -11.99 -17.89 9.78
N LEU A 242 -12.43 -16.89 9.02
CA LEU A 242 -13.53 -17.06 8.09
C LEU A 242 -13.20 -18.14 7.05
N ARG A 243 -14.12 -19.06 6.86
CA ARG A 243 -14.01 -20.12 5.83
C ARG A 243 -14.30 -19.61 4.43
N CYS A 244 -15.07 -18.55 4.33
CA CYS A 244 -15.38 -17.87 3.08
C CYS A 244 -15.39 -16.37 3.34
N TRP A 245 -14.74 -15.63 2.48
CA TRP A 245 -14.78 -14.16 2.43
C TRP A 245 -14.81 -13.71 0.98
N GLN A 246 -15.54 -12.67 0.67
CA GLN A 246 -15.62 -12.10 -0.67
C GLN A 246 -15.74 -10.59 -0.61
N ALA A 247 -15.32 -9.96 -1.68
CA ALA A 247 -15.47 -8.54 -1.94
C ALA A 247 -15.99 -8.32 -3.36
N ASN A 248 -16.81 -7.27 -3.54
CA ASN A 248 -17.50 -6.96 -4.79
C ASN A 248 -17.06 -5.65 -5.43
N GLY A 249 -16.02 -5.02 -4.93
CA GLY A 249 -15.53 -3.73 -5.42
C GLY A 249 -15.02 -3.75 -6.85
N LYS A 250 -14.17 -2.80 -7.17
CA LYS A 250 -13.53 -2.67 -8.51
C LYS A 250 -12.80 -3.95 -8.93
N MET A 251 -12.33 -4.71 -7.93
CA MET A 251 -11.69 -6.01 -8.07
C MET A 251 -12.46 -7.05 -7.26
N PRO A 252 -13.52 -7.68 -7.82
CA PRO A 252 -14.20 -8.77 -7.15
C PRO A 252 -13.24 -9.92 -6.85
N ILE A 253 -13.22 -10.36 -5.60
CA ILE A 253 -12.31 -11.41 -5.15
C ILE A 253 -13.00 -12.27 -4.09
N ALA A 254 -12.68 -13.54 -4.06
CA ALA A 254 -13.20 -14.47 -3.06
C ALA A 254 -12.09 -15.37 -2.54
N PHE A 255 -12.17 -15.66 -1.24
CA PHE A 255 -11.28 -16.61 -0.57
C PHE A 255 -12.12 -17.68 0.11
N MET A 256 -11.71 -18.92 -0.04
CA MET A 256 -12.36 -20.07 0.57
C MET A 256 -11.30 -20.98 1.19
N ARG A 257 -11.59 -21.49 2.37
CA ARG A 257 -10.71 -22.45 3.04
C ARG A 257 -11.51 -23.46 3.86
N THR A 258 -11.01 -24.68 3.96
CA THR A 258 -11.62 -25.67 4.85
C THR A 258 -11.25 -25.39 6.30
N ASP A 259 -10.01 -24.92 6.53
CA ASP A 259 -9.49 -24.44 7.82
C ASP A 259 -8.20 -23.66 7.56
N ARG A 260 -7.58 -23.06 8.61
CA ARG A 260 -6.30 -22.35 8.52
C ARG A 260 -5.06 -23.23 8.78
N TYR A 261 -5.24 -24.52 9.00
CA TYR A 261 -4.11 -25.42 9.16
C TYR A 261 -3.37 -25.65 7.84
N HIS A 262 -2.05 -25.79 7.92
CA HIS A 262 -1.14 -25.92 6.78
C HIS A 262 -1.52 -26.98 5.75
N ASN A 263 -2.10 -28.10 6.17
CA ASN A 263 -2.51 -29.20 5.29
C ASN A 263 -3.94 -29.06 4.72
N HIS A 264 -4.67 -28.02 5.11
CA HIS A 264 -6.06 -27.79 4.66
C HIS A 264 -6.09 -27.01 3.33
N ALA A 265 -7.24 -27.10 2.65
CA ALA A 265 -7.41 -26.43 1.38
C ALA A 265 -7.63 -24.91 1.56
N TYR A 266 -7.04 -24.15 0.63
CA TYR A 266 -7.29 -22.72 0.46
C TYR A 266 -7.37 -22.42 -1.03
N VAL A 267 -8.37 -21.62 -1.41
CA VAL A 267 -8.57 -21.11 -2.77
C VAL A 267 -8.73 -19.61 -2.69
N GLY A 268 -7.99 -18.90 -3.51
CA GLY A 268 -8.24 -17.51 -3.86
C GLY A 268 -8.73 -17.43 -5.30
N PHE A 269 -9.79 -16.69 -5.55
CA PHE A 269 -10.36 -16.50 -6.89
C PHE A 269 -10.57 -15.00 -7.14
N LYS A 270 -10.14 -14.53 -8.31
CA LYS A 270 -10.18 -13.11 -8.69
C LYS A 270 -11.00 -12.93 -9.95
N GLY A 271 -11.88 -11.93 -9.93
CA GLY A 271 -12.58 -11.41 -11.10
C GLY A 271 -12.06 -10.03 -11.52
N GLY A 272 -12.96 -9.17 -12.03
CA GLY A 272 -12.68 -7.79 -12.39
C GLY A 272 -12.13 -7.62 -13.81
N THR A 273 -11.30 -6.63 -14.00
CA THR A 273 -10.73 -6.22 -15.28
C THR A 273 -9.23 -6.02 -15.17
N PRO A 274 -8.43 -6.25 -16.22
CA PRO A 274 -7.01 -5.89 -16.28
C PRO A 274 -6.79 -4.36 -16.38
N TYR A 275 -7.84 -3.58 -16.65
CA TYR A 275 -7.76 -2.14 -16.89
C TYR A 275 -7.71 -1.34 -15.57
N HIS A 276 -6.62 -1.50 -14.86
CA HIS A 276 -6.29 -0.73 -13.65
C HIS A 276 -4.78 -0.68 -13.45
N SER A 277 -4.30 0.23 -12.60
CA SER A 277 -2.88 0.32 -12.25
C SER A 277 -2.34 -1.03 -11.79
N HIS A 278 -1.17 -1.44 -12.31
CA HIS A 278 -0.53 -2.72 -12.04
C HIS A 278 -1.30 -3.98 -12.47
N GLY A 279 -2.40 -3.84 -13.24
CA GLY A 279 -3.24 -4.94 -13.67
C GLY A 279 -2.52 -5.94 -14.60
N HIS A 280 -2.97 -7.21 -14.54
CA HIS A 280 -2.62 -8.30 -15.46
C HIS A 280 -3.86 -8.81 -16.17
N GLN A 281 -3.68 -9.57 -17.26
CA GLN A 281 -4.78 -10.29 -17.93
C GLN A 281 -5.15 -11.55 -17.12
N ASP A 282 -5.60 -11.36 -15.89
CA ASP A 282 -5.80 -12.39 -14.87
C ASP A 282 -7.26 -12.47 -14.36
N SER A 283 -8.22 -11.90 -15.09
CA SER A 283 -9.64 -11.99 -14.75
C SER A 283 -10.14 -13.44 -14.82
N GLY A 284 -10.68 -13.96 -13.73
CA GLY A 284 -11.06 -15.37 -13.60
C GLY A 284 -9.92 -16.28 -13.11
N SER A 285 -8.77 -15.72 -12.76
CA SER A 285 -7.65 -16.50 -12.24
C SER A 285 -7.91 -16.98 -10.80
N PHE A 286 -7.24 -18.06 -10.44
CA PHE A 286 -7.30 -18.62 -9.11
C PHE A 286 -5.94 -19.14 -8.64
N ILE A 287 -5.82 -19.26 -7.32
CA ILE A 287 -4.75 -20.02 -6.68
C ILE A 287 -5.37 -21.16 -5.86
N TYR A 288 -4.60 -22.21 -5.64
CA TYR A 288 -5.04 -23.37 -4.87
C TYR A 288 -3.93 -23.95 -4.03
N GLU A 289 -4.23 -24.16 -2.76
CA GLU A 289 -3.39 -24.88 -1.79
C GLU A 289 -4.12 -26.08 -1.22
N SER A 290 -3.40 -27.15 -1.00
CA SER A 290 -3.87 -28.31 -0.24
C SER A 290 -2.68 -29.16 0.18
N GLN A 291 -2.77 -29.85 1.31
CA GLN A 291 -1.77 -30.77 1.83
C GLN A 291 -0.35 -30.15 1.92
N GLY A 292 -0.29 -28.88 2.29
CA GLY A 292 0.97 -28.15 2.43
C GLY A 292 1.64 -27.73 1.13
N VAL A 293 0.95 -27.81 -0.01
CA VAL A 293 1.47 -27.49 -1.35
C VAL A 293 0.59 -26.45 -2.02
N ARG A 294 1.22 -25.46 -2.67
CA ARG A 294 0.58 -24.53 -3.62
C ARG A 294 0.55 -25.18 -4.99
N TRP A 295 -0.60 -25.74 -5.38
CA TRP A 295 -0.79 -26.43 -6.66
C TRP A 295 -1.01 -25.49 -7.84
N ALA A 296 -1.73 -24.40 -7.60
CA ALA A 296 -1.93 -23.33 -8.57
C ALA A 296 -1.37 -22.03 -7.98
N LEU A 297 -0.45 -21.42 -8.69
CA LEU A 297 0.35 -20.28 -8.25
C LEU A 297 0.14 -19.10 -9.18
N ASP A 298 0.05 -17.89 -8.64
CA ASP A 298 0.25 -16.64 -9.38
C ASP A 298 1.73 -16.27 -9.36
N LEU A 299 2.25 -15.78 -10.49
CA LEU A 299 3.67 -15.46 -10.65
C LEU A 299 4.02 -14.04 -10.15
N GLY A 300 3.01 -13.18 -9.97
CA GLY A 300 3.21 -11.78 -9.59
C GLY A 300 3.92 -10.96 -10.66
N THR A 301 4.58 -9.89 -10.26
CA THR A 301 5.17 -8.88 -11.15
C THR A 301 6.21 -9.45 -12.13
N GLU A 302 6.26 -8.86 -13.31
CA GLU A 302 7.42 -8.97 -14.21
C GLU A 302 8.45 -7.88 -13.87
N SER A 303 9.69 -8.08 -14.28
CA SER A 303 10.74 -7.08 -14.08
C SER A 303 10.53 -5.87 -15.00
N TYR A 304 10.23 -4.71 -14.41
CA TYR A 304 10.09 -3.45 -15.15
C TYR A 304 11.33 -3.10 -15.95
N ASP A 305 12.53 -3.37 -15.43
CA ASP A 305 13.78 -3.13 -16.16
C ASP A 305 13.91 -4.00 -17.41
N LYS A 306 13.49 -5.27 -17.33
CA LYS A 306 13.45 -6.15 -18.51
C LYS A 306 12.42 -5.66 -19.52
N MET A 307 11.23 -5.27 -19.05
CA MET A 307 10.19 -4.73 -19.92
C MET A 307 10.64 -3.44 -20.62
N ARG A 308 11.27 -2.49 -19.89
CA ARG A 308 11.85 -1.27 -20.47
C ARG A 308 12.92 -1.57 -21.51
N LYS A 309 13.85 -2.50 -21.21
CA LYS A 309 14.89 -2.93 -22.17
C LYS A 309 14.31 -3.57 -23.41
N ALA A 310 13.19 -4.27 -23.28
CA ALA A 310 12.44 -4.84 -24.39
C ALA A 310 11.50 -3.83 -25.08
N GLN A 311 11.50 -2.57 -24.66
CA GLN A 311 10.65 -1.48 -25.18
C GLN A 311 9.14 -1.79 -25.10
N LEU A 312 8.72 -2.53 -24.06
CA LEU A 312 7.32 -2.81 -23.80
C LEU A 312 6.67 -1.68 -22.98
N ASP A 313 5.39 -1.45 -23.24
CA ASP A 313 4.58 -0.53 -22.44
C ASP A 313 4.44 -1.05 -21.00
N LEU A 314 4.77 -0.23 -20.02
CA LEU A 314 4.60 -0.58 -18.61
C LEU A 314 3.20 -0.21 -18.09
N TRP A 315 2.65 0.91 -18.58
CA TRP A 315 1.48 1.58 -18.00
C TRP A 315 0.35 1.77 -19.00
N ASN A 316 0.40 1.09 -20.13
CA ASN A 316 -0.69 1.04 -21.08
C ASN A 316 -1.48 -0.26 -20.88
N TYR A 317 -2.72 -0.15 -20.44
CA TYR A 317 -3.62 -1.27 -20.13
C TYR A 317 -4.67 -1.51 -21.21
N GLU A 318 -4.55 -0.85 -22.37
CA GLU A 318 -5.41 -1.09 -23.53
C GLU A 318 -5.25 -2.52 -24.06
N GLN A 319 -6.30 -3.08 -24.66
CA GLN A 319 -6.33 -4.46 -25.15
C GLN A 319 -5.11 -4.84 -26.02
N ASN A 320 -4.68 -3.92 -26.89
CA ASN A 320 -3.57 -4.14 -27.83
C ASN A 320 -2.21 -3.66 -27.31
N SER A 321 -2.07 -3.42 -26.01
CA SER A 321 -0.82 -2.96 -25.43
C SER A 321 0.30 -4.02 -25.55
N SER A 322 1.51 -3.57 -25.82
CA SER A 322 2.70 -4.41 -25.76
C SER A 322 3.00 -4.93 -24.36
N ARG A 323 2.40 -4.37 -23.29
CA ARG A 323 2.46 -4.90 -21.92
C ARG A 323 2.10 -6.38 -21.89
N TRP A 324 1.06 -6.77 -22.62
CA TRP A 324 0.52 -8.13 -22.62
C TRP A 324 1.39 -9.16 -23.33
N THR A 325 2.49 -8.74 -23.98
CA THR A 325 3.49 -9.66 -24.54
C THR A 325 4.52 -10.13 -23.51
N ALA A 326 4.57 -9.49 -22.34
CA ALA A 326 5.35 -9.97 -21.21
C ALA A 326 4.62 -11.16 -20.55
N PHE A 327 5.31 -12.30 -20.40
CA PHE A 327 4.67 -13.56 -19.98
C PHE A 327 3.83 -13.41 -18.71
N ARG A 328 4.38 -12.80 -17.65
CA ARG A 328 3.70 -12.71 -16.36
C ARG A 328 2.49 -11.77 -16.34
N THR A 329 2.39 -10.85 -17.29
CA THR A 329 1.26 -9.93 -17.38
C THR A 329 0.15 -10.43 -18.31
N SER A 330 0.46 -11.47 -19.11
CA SER A 330 -0.46 -12.06 -20.07
C SER A 330 -1.34 -13.16 -19.45
N ALA A 331 -2.47 -13.45 -20.07
CA ALA A 331 -3.38 -14.52 -19.67
C ALA A 331 -2.73 -15.91 -19.64
N GLU A 332 -1.62 -16.11 -20.38
CA GLU A 332 -0.91 -17.37 -20.43
C GLU A 332 -0.22 -17.77 -19.12
N ALA A 333 0.12 -16.78 -18.30
CA ALA A 333 0.81 -17.00 -17.03
C ALA A 333 -0.14 -17.26 -15.85
N HIS A 334 -1.44 -17.15 -16.06
CA HIS A 334 -2.44 -17.22 -15.00
C HIS A 334 -3.30 -18.48 -15.07
N ASN A 335 -3.78 -18.93 -13.92
CA ASN A 335 -4.65 -20.11 -13.81
C ASN A 335 -6.10 -19.69 -14.12
N LEU A 336 -6.44 -19.55 -15.39
CA LEU A 336 -7.76 -19.12 -15.84
C LEU A 336 -8.22 -19.94 -17.06
N ALA A 337 -9.52 -19.90 -17.36
CA ALA A 337 -10.07 -20.48 -18.57
C ALA A 337 -9.89 -19.51 -19.75
N ARG A 338 -9.29 -19.99 -20.84
CA ARG A 338 -9.19 -19.26 -22.11
C ARG A 338 -10.14 -19.84 -23.14
N ILE A 339 -10.78 -18.98 -23.90
CA ILE A 339 -11.69 -19.37 -24.98
C ILE A 339 -10.99 -19.09 -26.31
N ASP A 340 -10.91 -20.13 -27.16
CA ASP A 340 -10.33 -20.06 -28.53
C ASP A 340 -8.90 -19.50 -28.59
N SER A 341 -8.11 -19.64 -27.52
CA SER A 341 -6.76 -19.10 -27.42
C SER A 341 -6.67 -17.56 -27.57
N ASP A 342 -7.79 -16.88 -27.48
CA ASP A 342 -7.84 -15.42 -27.48
C ASP A 342 -7.55 -14.87 -26.07
N PRO A 343 -6.61 -13.90 -25.92
CA PRO A 343 -6.22 -13.39 -24.61
C PRO A 343 -7.29 -12.53 -23.94
#